data_526c57228c8a3a7427bd13ae4388716a
#
_entry.id   526c57228c8a3a7427bd13ae4388716a
#
_cell.length_a   1.000
_cell.length_b   1.000
_cell.length_c   1.000
_cell.angle_alpha   90.00
_cell.angle_beta   90.00
_cell.angle_gamma   90.00
#
_symmetry.space_group_name_H-M   'P 1'
#
loop_
_entity.id
_entity.type
_entity.pdbx_description
1 polymer ?
#
loop_
_entity_poly.entity_id
_entity_poly.type
_entity_poly.pdbx_seq_one_letter_code
_entity_poly.pdbx_strand_id
1 'polypeptide(L)'
;LAGTDAPTPRDRWRARCAGLRAWAGANPQEYALLYGSPVPGYAAPPDTLDPATRVYVALAEPLRGVTAAVEERVVTGPLAADGARMAEALGLPLPPERAVRLLGAWATLFGLVSLELFGHTHNVVTDHDTFFAYHVDALADRLGL
;
A
#
# COMPACT_ATOMS: atom_id res chain seq x y z
N LEU A 1 -7.81 -4.81 -8.71
CA LEU A 1 -8.29 -3.67 -7.92
C LEU A 1 -9.08 -2.73 -8.83
N ALA A 2 -10.37 -2.54 -8.56
CA ALA A 2 -11.21 -1.57 -9.24
C ALA A 2 -10.75 -0.13 -8.97
N GLY A 3 -11.12 0.84 -9.80
CA GLY A 3 -10.87 2.27 -9.53
C GLY A 3 -9.93 2.97 -10.51
N THR A 4 -9.73 2.41 -11.71
CA THR A 4 -8.95 3.06 -12.78
C THR A 4 -9.62 4.30 -13.36
N ASP A 5 -10.96 4.39 -13.27
CA ASP A 5 -11.77 5.46 -13.88
C ASP A 5 -12.10 6.62 -12.93
N ALA A 6 -11.58 6.61 -11.70
CA ALA A 6 -11.79 7.70 -10.77
C ALA A 6 -11.05 8.98 -11.24
N PRO A 7 -11.69 10.17 -11.10
CA PRO A 7 -11.25 11.39 -11.81
C PRO A 7 -9.92 11.94 -11.32
N THR A 8 -9.59 11.80 -10.05
CA THR A 8 -8.34 12.32 -9.48
C THR A 8 -7.40 11.20 -9.02
N PRO A 9 -6.08 11.46 -8.93
CA PRO A 9 -5.13 10.51 -8.34
C PRO A 9 -5.52 10.09 -6.92
N ARG A 10 -6.00 11.03 -6.09
CA ARG A 10 -6.50 10.76 -4.74
C ARG A 10 -7.72 9.84 -4.73
N ASP A 11 -8.67 10.03 -5.64
CA ASP A 11 -9.85 9.18 -5.72
C ASP A 11 -9.49 7.76 -6.19
N ARG A 12 -8.53 7.64 -7.12
CA ARG A 12 -7.99 6.33 -7.51
C ARG A 12 -7.30 5.62 -6.35
N TRP A 13 -6.52 6.35 -5.54
CA TRP A 13 -5.91 5.83 -4.32
C TRP A 13 -6.96 5.31 -3.34
N ARG A 14 -7.97 6.13 -3.01
CA ARG A 14 -9.09 5.74 -2.13
C ARG A 14 -9.79 4.48 -2.62
N ALA A 15 -10.14 4.43 -3.90
CA ALA A 15 -10.83 3.29 -4.50
C ALA A 15 -10.00 1.99 -4.43
N ARG A 16 -8.68 2.08 -4.62
CA ARG A 16 -7.78 0.91 -4.53
C ARG A 16 -7.62 0.44 -3.09
N CYS A 17 -7.46 1.35 -2.14
CA CYS A 17 -7.39 1.03 -0.72
C CYS A 17 -8.69 0.37 -0.23
N ALA A 18 -9.85 0.94 -0.60
CA ALA A 18 -11.15 0.37 -0.29
C ALA A 18 -11.35 -1.01 -0.94
N GLY A 19 -10.91 -1.18 -2.19
CA GLY A 19 -10.95 -2.46 -2.89
C GLY A 19 -10.11 -3.54 -2.22
N LEU A 20 -8.91 -3.20 -1.72
CA LEU A 20 -8.08 -4.13 -0.95
C LEU A 20 -8.77 -4.55 0.34
N ARG A 21 -9.31 -3.60 1.12
CA ARG A 21 -10.02 -3.88 2.38
C ARG A 21 -11.26 -4.75 2.13
N ALA A 22 -12.05 -4.42 1.12
CA ALA A 22 -13.25 -5.20 0.75
C ALA A 22 -12.90 -6.62 0.33
N TRP A 23 -11.84 -6.78 -0.48
CA TRP A 23 -11.36 -8.11 -0.87
C TRP A 23 -10.89 -8.93 0.33
N ALA A 24 -10.11 -8.33 1.23
CA ALA A 24 -9.63 -9.00 2.45
C ALA A 24 -10.79 -9.46 3.35
N GLY A 25 -11.81 -8.61 3.53
CA GLY A 25 -13.01 -8.95 4.29
C GLY A 25 -13.86 -10.04 3.65
N ALA A 26 -13.92 -10.10 2.32
CA ALA A 26 -14.62 -11.15 1.57
C ALA A 26 -13.82 -12.47 1.51
N ASN A 27 -12.48 -12.42 1.63
CA ASN A 27 -11.58 -13.56 1.47
C ASN A 27 -10.55 -13.63 2.63
N PRO A 28 -11.01 -13.73 3.90
CA PRO A 28 -10.12 -13.62 5.06
C PRO A 28 -9.08 -14.73 5.14
N GLN A 29 -9.39 -15.92 4.65
CA GLN A 29 -8.47 -17.05 4.65
C GLN A 29 -7.34 -16.87 3.61
N GLU A 30 -7.68 -16.42 2.41
CA GLU A 30 -6.70 -16.10 1.36
C GLU A 30 -5.82 -14.92 1.79
N TYR A 31 -6.40 -13.89 2.42
CA TYR A 31 -5.64 -12.78 2.96
C TYR A 31 -4.66 -13.25 4.03
N ALA A 32 -5.11 -14.09 4.97
CA ALA A 32 -4.26 -14.64 6.02
C ALA A 32 -3.14 -15.53 5.46
N LEU A 33 -3.39 -16.27 4.39
CA LEU A 33 -2.38 -17.08 3.70
C LEU A 33 -1.30 -16.22 3.05
N LEU A 34 -1.68 -15.11 2.44
CA LEU A 34 -0.76 -14.22 1.70
C LEU A 34 0.00 -13.24 2.61
N TYR A 35 -0.66 -12.74 3.66
CA TYR A 35 -0.17 -11.61 4.48
C TYR A 35 -0.16 -11.90 5.98
N GLY A 36 -0.56 -13.10 6.39
CA GLY A 36 -0.55 -13.53 7.79
C GLY A 36 0.81 -14.03 8.28
N SER A 37 0.79 -14.91 9.25
CA SER A 37 2.02 -15.48 9.81
C SER A 37 2.77 -16.32 8.79
N PRO A 38 4.10 -16.16 8.69
CA PRO A 38 4.89 -16.98 7.77
C PRO A 38 4.80 -18.46 8.14
N VAL A 39 4.66 -19.32 7.13
CA VAL A 39 4.69 -20.77 7.31
C VAL A 39 6.14 -21.19 7.57
N PRO A 40 6.45 -21.84 8.71
CA PRO A 40 7.81 -22.28 9.01
C PRO A 40 8.37 -23.18 7.91
N GLY A 41 9.58 -22.85 7.44
CA GLY A 41 10.25 -23.61 6.38
C GLY A 41 9.80 -23.31 4.94
N TYR A 42 8.83 -22.42 4.74
CA TYR A 42 8.45 -21.98 3.40
C TYR A 42 9.38 -20.88 2.89
N ALA A 43 9.99 -21.12 1.73
CA ALA A 43 10.69 -20.10 0.95
C ALA A 43 9.95 -19.93 -0.37
N ALA A 44 9.54 -18.71 -0.66
CA ALA A 44 8.82 -18.40 -1.90
C ALA A 44 9.73 -18.67 -3.11
N PRO A 45 9.27 -19.46 -4.12
CA PRO A 45 10.01 -19.63 -5.35
C PRO A 45 10.23 -18.30 -6.09
N PRO A 46 11.33 -18.14 -6.85
CA PRO A 46 11.62 -16.89 -7.57
C PRO A 46 10.53 -16.41 -8.52
N ASP A 47 9.77 -17.32 -9.10
CA ASP A 47 8.65 -17.04 -10.01
C ASP A 47 7.38 -16.51 -9.32
N THR A 48 7.33 -16.52 -8.00
CA THR A 48 6.23 -15.90 -7.22
C THR A 48 6.40 -14.39 -7.04
N LEU A 49 7.53 -13.80 -7.42
CA LEU A 49 7.79 -12.37 -7.30
C LEU A 49 6.84 -11.55 -8.19
N ASP A 50 6.57 -11.97 -9.42
CA ASP A 50 5.70 -11.27 -10.37
C ASP A 50 4.24 -11.13 -9.88
N PRO A 51 3.57 -12.20 -9.41
CA PRO A 51 2.24 -12.07 -8.82
C PRO A 51 2.21 -11.18 -7.57
N ALA A 52 3.21 -11.27 -6.69
CA ALA A 52 3.27 -10.49 -5.46
C ALA A 52 3.44 -8.99 -5.74
N THR A 53 4.18 -8.60 -6.77
CA THR A 53 4.40 -7.20 -7.15
C THR A 53 3.17 -6.53 -7.75
N ARG A 54 2.21 -7.27 -8.30
CA ARG A 54 1.00 -6.69 -8.95
C ARG A 54 0.17 -5.82 -8.02
N VAL A 55 0.06 -6.18 -6.76
CA VAL A 55 -0.68 -5.38 -5.75
C VAL A 55 0.04 -4.06 -5.51
N TYR A 56 1.39 -4.09 -5.41
CA TYR A 56 2.21 -2.89 -5.27
C TYR A 56 2.09 -1.97 -6.48
N VAL A 57 2.21 -2.52 -7.69
CA VAL A 57 2.05 -1.76 -8.95
C VAL A 57 0.67 -1.11 -9.01
N ALA A 58 -0.38 -1.84 -8.63
CA ALA A 58 -1.73 -1.31 -8.60
C ALA A 58 -1.88 -0.17 -7.59
N LEU A 59 -1.30 -0.27 -6.40
CA LEU A 59 -1.33 0.79 -5.38
C LEU A 59 -0.43 1.98 -5.74
N ALA A 60 0.61 1.76 -6.51
CA ALA A 60 1.54 2.79 -6.96
C ALA A 60 1.02 3.61 -8.17
N GLU A 61 0.11 3.05 -8.97
CA GLU A 61 -0.39 3.69 -10.19
C GLU A 61 -0.95 5.11 -9.98
N PRO A 62 -1.70 5.43 -8.89
CA PRO A 62 -2.18 6.79 -8.66
C PRO A 62 -1.08 7.86 -8.58
N LEU A 63 0.16 7.47 -8.27
CA LEU A 63 1.30 8.40 -8.24
C LEU A 63 1.86 8.70 -9.64
N ARG A 64 1.42 8.01 -10.67
CA ARG A 64 1.89 8.24 -12.04
C ARG A 64 1.55 9.65 -12.50
N GLY A 65 2.58 10.43 -12.84
CA GLY A 65 2.42 11.82 -13.28
C GLY A 65 2.16 12.83 -12.16
N VAL A 66 2.16 12.41 -10.90
CA VAL A 66 2.01 13.32 -9.75
C VAL A 66 3.37 13.99 -9.47
N THR A 67 3.41 15.30 -9.63
CA THR A 67 4.60 16.15 -9.41
C THR A 67 4.46 17.04 -8.17
N ALA A 68 3.38 16.91 -7.40
CA ALA A 68 3.13 17.73 -6.23
C ALA A 68 4.32 17.67 -5.26
N ALA A 69 4.78 18.84 -4.83
CA ALA A 69 5.81 18.96 -3.81
C ALA A 69 5.22 18.47 -2.47
N VAL A 70 5.88 17.50 -1.87
CA VAL A 70 5.61 17.08 -0.49
C VAL A 70 6.85 17.44 0.30
N GLU A 71 6.70 17.87 1.54
CA GLU A 71 7.84 18.11 2.43
C GLU A 71 8.68 16.83 2.50
N GLU A 72 9.83 16.84 1.82
CA GLU A 72 10.61 15.64 1.60
C GLU A 72 11.63 15.45 2.72
N ARG A 73 11.42 14.38 3.49
CA ARG A 73 12.49 13.90 4.36
C ARG A 73 13.57 13.27 3.46
N VAL A 74 14.74 13.87 3.44
CA VAL A 74 15.86 13.39 2.64
C VAL A 74 16.25 11.97 3.06
N VAL A 75 16.34 11.06 2.09
CA VAL A 75 16.87 9.70 2.29
C VAL A 75 18.26 9.61 1.68
N THR A 76 19.18 8.93 2.36
CA THR A 76 20.59 8.79 1.95
C THR A 76 21.07 7.35 2.11
N GLY A 77 22.24 7.06 1.56
CA GLY A 77 22.91 5.76 1.73
C GLY A 77 22.08 4.57 1.22
N PRO A 78 22.07 3.45 1.92
CA PRO A 78 21.35 2.24 1.51
C PRO A 78 19.87 2.46 1.27
N LEU A 79 19.20 3.29 2.09
CA LEU A 79 17.77 3.56 1.96
C LEU A 79 17.43 4.29 0.64
N ALA A 80 18.30 5.21 0.19
CA ALA A 80 18.13 5.86 -1.11
C ALA A 80 18.28 4.85 -2.26
N ALA A 81 19.26 3.94 -2.16
CA ALA A 81 19.45 2.87 -3.14
C ALA A 81 18.26 1.90 -3.19
N ASP A 82 17.68 1.56 -2.03
CA ASP A 82 16.47 0.74 -1.94
C ASP A 82 15.28 1.45 -2.61
N GLY A 83 15.09 2.74 -2.34
CA GLY A 83 14.04 3.55 -2.96
C GLY A 83 14.18 3.61 -4.49
N ALA A 84 15.38 3.78 -5.01
CA ALA A 84 15.65 3.80 -6.45
C ALA A 84 15.31 2.45 -7.11
N ARG A 85 15.76 1.32 -6.51
CA ARG A 85 15.43 -0.03 -7.01
C ARG A 85 13.92 -0.30 -6.99
N MET A 86 13.23 0.17 -5.96
CA MET A 86 11.78 0.02 -5.86
C MET A 86 11.06 0.82 -6.93
N ALA A 87 11.46 2.07 -7.20
CA ALA A 87 10.89 2.89 -8.26
C ALA A 87 11.08 2.24 -9.65
N GLU A 88 12.26 1.67 -9.90
CA GLU A 88 12.57 0.91 -11.11
C GLU A 88 11.66 -0.33 -11.26
N ALA A 89 11.55 -1.13 -10.21
CA ALA A 89 10.71 -2.34 -10.19
C ALA A 89 9.22 -2.03 -10.41
N LEU A 90 8.74 -0.87 -9.96
CA LEU A 90 7.38 -0.40 -10.19
C LEU A 90 7.16 0.20 -11.58
N GLY A 91 8.22 0.46 -12.34
CA GLY A 91 8.16 1.15 -13.63
C GLY A 91 7.65 2.58 -13.51
N LEU A 92 7.96 3.25 -12.40
CA LEU A 92 7.53 4.62 -12.09
C LEU A 92 8.73 5.56 -11.94
N PRO A 93 8.72 6.74 -12.57
CA PRO A 93 9.77 7.74 -12.41
C PRO A 93 9.59 8.50 -11.08
N LEU A 94 9.75 7.78 -9.97
CA LEU A 94 9.63 8.34 -8.63
C LEU A 94 11.02 8.66 -8.07
N PRO A 95 11.20 9.81 -7.38
CA PRO A 95 12.37 10.04 -6.54
C PRO A 95 12.48 8.95 -5.45
N PRO A 96 13.69 8.56 -5.03
CA PRO A 96 13.89 7.55 -3.99
C PRO A 96 13.09 7.80 -2.71
N GLU A 97 12.98 9.05 -2.28
CA GLU A 97 12.23 9.48 -1.10
C GLU A 97 10.73 9.15 -1.23
N ARG A 98 10.17 9.34 -2.43
CA ARG A 98 8.76 9.04 -2.69
C ARG A 98 8.50 7.54 -2.76
N ALA A 99 9.43 6.78 -3.31
CA ALA A 99 9.35 5.32 -3.33
C ALA A 99 9.41 4.73 -1.92
N VAL A 100 10.31 5.21 -1.07
CA VAL A 100 10.39 4.81 0.35
C VAL A 100 9.09 5.16 1.10
N ARG A 101 8.52 6.33 0.84
CA ARG A 101 7.25 6.75 1.41
C ARG A 101 6.08 5.87 0.98
N LEU A 102 6.05 5.48 -0.30
CA LEU A 102 5.06 4.55 -0.82
C LEU A 102 5.13 3.19 -0.10
N LEU A 103 6.34 2.69 0.16
CA LEU A 103 6.51 1.46 0.94
C LEU A 103 5.96 1.61 2.37
N GLY A 104 6.20 2.75 3.01
CA GLY A 104 5.64 3.06 4.33
C GLY A 104 4.11 3.16 4.31
N ALA A 105 3.54 3.78 3.28
CA ALA A 105 2.10 3.86 3.09
C ALA A 105 1.47 2.46 2.88
N TRP A 106 2.12 1.62 2.08
CA TRP A 106 1.73 0.24 1.88
C TRP A 106 1.75 -0.55 3.20
N ALA A 107 2.84 -0.49 3.97
CA ALA A 107 2.96 -1.17 5.26
C ALA A 107 1.84 -0.72 6.23
N THR A 108 1.53 0.58 6.26
CA THR A 108 0.44 1.11 7.09
C THR A 108 -0.92 0.60 6.61
N LEU A 109 -1.20 0.61 5.31
CA LEU A 109 -2.46 0.13 4.73
C LEU A 109 -2.70 -1.34 5.07
N PHE A 110 -1.69 -2.19 4.88
CA PHE A 110 -1.80 -3.62 5.23
C PHE A 110 -1.91 -3.83 6.74
N GLY A 111 -1.25 -3.02 7.55
CA GLY A 111 -1.43 -3.01 9.00
C GLY A 111 -2.86 -2.70 9.41
N LEU A 112 -3.47 -1.66 8.83
CA LEU A 112 -4.88 -1.30 9.08
C LEU A 112 -5.83 -2.46 8.76
N VAL A 113 -5.69 -3.04 7.57
CA VAL A 113 -6.53 -4.16 7.12
C VAL A 113 -6.32 -5.39 8.01
N SER A 114 -5.08 -5.74 8.34
CA SER A 114 -4.76 -6.91 9.19
C SER A 114 -5.30 -6.75 10.61
N LEU A 115 -5.09 -5.57 11.23
CA LEU A 115 -5.54 -5.32 12.60
C LEU A 115 -7.07 -5.34 12.70
N GLU A 116 -7.77 -4.83 11.70
CA GLU A 116 -9.22 -4.92 11.62
C GLU A 116 -9.68 -6.37 11.42
N LEU A 117 -9.15 -7.05 10.40
CA LEU A 117 -9.55 -8.40 10.00
C LEU A 117 -9.30 -9.43 11.11
N PHE A 118 -8.19 -9.31 11.84
CA PHE A 118 -7.83 -10.21 12.93
C PHE A 118 -8.39 -9.76 14.29
N GLY A 119 -9.24 -8.73 14.32
CA GLY A 119 -9.98 -8.30 15.51
C GLY A 119 -9.17 -7.50 16.53
N HIS A 120 -7.94 -7.08 16.22
CA HIS A 120 -7.09 -6.35 17.18
C HIS A 120 -7.63 -4.95 17.53
N THR A 121 -8.49 -4.38 16.69
CA THR A 121 -9.10 -3.07 16.91
C THR A 121 -10.55 -3.14 17.40
N HIS A 122 -11.09 -4.34 17.64
CA HIS A 122 -12.52 -4.58 17.91
C HIS A 122 -13.06 -3.79 19.12
N ASN A 123 -12.29 -3.63 20.19
CA ASN A 123 -12.71 -2.91 21.40
C ASN A 123 -12.15 -1.48 21.47
N VAL A 124 -11.51 -0.99 20.42
CA VAL A 124 -10.85 0.32 20.39
C VAL A 124 -11.50 1.24 19.35
N VAL A 125 -11.84 0.69 18.18
CA VAL A 125 -12.45 1.42 17.08
C VAL A 125 -13.93 1.05 16.99
N THR A 126 -14.80 2.05 17.11
CA THR A 126 -16.25 1.87 17.05
C THR A 126 -16.80 2.01 15.63
N ASP A 127 -16.12 2.77 14.77
CA ASP A 127 -16.45 2.98 13.37
C ASP A 127 -15.21 2.73 12.50
N HIS A 128 -15.08 1.49 12.03
CA HIS A 128 -13.94 1.07 11.22
C HIS A 128 -13.95 1.72 9.83
N ASP A 129 -15.11 2.10 9.29
CA ASP A 129 -15.19 2.74 7.98
C ASP A 129 -14.61 4.15 8.03
N THR A 130 -15.03 4.95 9.01
CA THR A 130 -14.50 6.30 9.24
C THR A 130 -13.01 6.25 9.61
N PHE A 131 -12.61 5.30 10.47
CA PHE A 131 -11.21 5.13 10.86
C PHE A 131 -10.31 4.80 9.66
N PHE A 132 -10.75 3.85 8.82
CA PHE A 132 -10.00 3.46 7.61
C PHE A 132 -9.90 4.61 6.62
N ALA A 133 -11.02 5.31 6.32
CA ALA A 133 -11.05 6.45 5.41
C ALA A 133 -10.12 7.57 5.86
N TYR A 134 -10.13 7.90 7.16
CA TYR A 134 -9.22 8.91 7.75
C TYR A 134 -7.75 8.57 7.48
N HIS A 135 -7.35 7.33 7.70
CA HIS A 135 -5.96 6.92 7.49
C HIS A 135 -5.58 6.83 6.01
N VAL A 136 -6.50 6.40 5.15
CA VAL A 136 -6.28 6.38 3.69
C VAL A 136 -6.06 7.81 3.17
N ASP A 137 -6.78 8.79 3.67
CA ASP A 137 -6.59 10.20 3.32
C ASP A 137 -5.27 10.76 3.86
N ALA A 138 -4.92 10.45 5.10
CA ALA A 138 -3.62 10.85 5.66
C ALA A 138 -2.43 10.23 4.89
N LEU A 139 -2.58 9.02 4.36
CA LEU A 139 -1.58 8.41 3.48
C LEU A 139 -1.53 9.11 2.12
N ALA A 140 -2.67 9.50 1.55
CA ALA A 140 -2.73 10.28 0.31
C ALA A 140 -1.98 11.61 0.45
N ASP A 141 -2.21 12.34 1.57
CA ASP A 141 -1.49 13.58 1.87
C ASP A 141 0.03 13.39 1.89
N ARG A 142 0.50 12.33 2.56
CA ARG A 142 1.92 11.98 2.62
C ARG A 142 2.52 11.59 1.27
N LEU A 143 1.71 11.10 0.34
CA LEU A 143 2.13 10.73 -1.02
C LEU A 143 2.03 11.88 -2.01
N GLY A 144 1.40 13.00 -1.62
CA GLY A 144 1.16 14.16 -2.48
C GLY A 144 0.04 13.94 -3.49
N LEU A 145 -0.95 13.12 -3.12
CA LEU A 145 -2.14 12.83 -3.93
C LEU A 145 -3.30 13.78 -3.65
#